data_95cf282e039a16535bf99d332c985701
#
_entry.id   95cf282e039a16535bf99d332c985701
#
_cell.length_a   1.000
_cell.length_b   1.000
_cell.length_c   1.000
_cell.angle_alpha   90.00
_cell.angle_beta   90.00
_cell.angle_gamma   90.00
#
_symmetry.space_group_name_H-M   'P 1'
#
loop_
_entity.id
_entity.type
_entity.pdbx_description
1 polymer ?
#
loop_
_entity_poly.entity_id
_entity_poly.type
_entity_poly.pdbx_seq_one_letter_code
_entity_poly.pdbx_strand_id
1 'polypeptide(L)'
;MTSFQGDPTAWSAYLAEGNAKQARKRVAADVVFRDSAGRILLVDPKYKPDFDLPGGMAEANEPPLEAACREVREELGLRVRIAGLLCVDWVSPHGPWDDTLMFIFDGGILSSSQIAELRLLDDELAAYQFCTEQESSELLRPYVWRRVREALEALRTGRVRYLHDGYPTD
;
A
#
# COMPACT_ATOMS: atom_id res chain seq x y z
N MET A 1 24.00 -17.60 24.19
CA MET A 1 23.14 -16.47 24.62
C MET A 1 23.75 -15.95 25.90
N THR A 2 24.51 -14.85 25.83
CA THR A 2 25.05 -14.16 27.03
C THR A 2 23.89 -13.39 27.69
N SER A 3 23.43 -13.85 28.84
CA SER A 3 22.48 -13.10 29.66
C SER A 3 23.14 -11.81 30.11
N PHE A 4 22.51 -10.66 29.77
CA PHE A 4 22.95 -9.37 30.30
C PHE A 4 22.76 -9.38 31.83
N GLN A 5 23.85 -9.28 32.57
CA GLN A 5 23.88 -9.27 34.05
C GLN A 5 23.97 -7.84 34.60
N GLY A 6 23.40 -6.84 33.93
CA GLY A 6 23.45 -5.44 34.32
C GLY A 6 22.12 -4.89 34.84
N ASP A 7 22.11 -3.62 35.24
CA ASP A 7 20.90 -2.88 35.64
C ASP A 7 19.90 -2.86 34.46
N PRO A 8 18.67 -3.38 34.62
CA PRO A 8 17.65 -3.39 33.56
C PRO A 8 17.31 -1.99 33.05
N THR A 9 17.38 -0.97 33.87
CA THR A 9 17.11 0.42 33.49
C THR A 9 18.21 0.97 32.57
N ALA A 10 19.49 0.72 32.91
CA ALA A 10 20.62 1.12 32.09
C ALA A 10 20.59 0.39 30.70
N TRP A 11 20.22 -0.88 30.69
CA TRP A 11 20.08 -1.65 29.47
C TRP A 11 18.95 -1.11 28.59
N SER A 12 17.79 -0.80 29.17
CA SER A 12 16.65 -0.20 28.44
C SER A 12 17.02 1.16 27.82
N ALA A 13 17.74 2.01 28.56
CA ALA A 13 18.22 3.30 28.06
C ALA A 13 19.21 3.14 26.91
N TYR A 14 20.13 2.18 26.98
CA TYR A 14 21.04 1.86 25.89
C TYR A 14 20.34 1.41 24.63
N LEU A 15 19.33 0.54 24.76
CA LEU A 15 18.51 0.08 23.62
C LEU A 15 17.69 1.22 23.01
N ALA A 16 17.12 2.10 23.84
CA ALA A 16 16.37 3.26 23.37
C ALA A 16 17.26 4.24 22.59
N GLU A 17 18.49 4.47 23.04
CA GLU A 17 19.48 5.28 22.29
C GLU A 17 19.85 4.61 20.97
N GLY A 18 20.06 3.29 20.96
CA GLY A 18 20.30 2.51 19.74
C GLY A 18 19.14 2.62 18.75
N ASN A 19 17.91 2.46 19.22
CA ASN A 19 16.69 2.60 18.41
C ASN A 19 16.55 4.01 17.83
N ALA A 20 16.88 5.05 18.58
CA ALA A 20 16.80 6.44 18.12
C ALA A 20 17.79 6.74 16.96
N LYS A 21 18.89 6.01 16.89
CA LYS A 21 19.93 6.15 15.85
C LYS A 21 19.62 5.34 14.58
N GLN A 22 18.64 4.43 14.59
CA GLN A 22 18.30 3.63 13.42
C GLN A 22 17.61 4.49 12.36
N ALA A 23 17.98 4.27 11.09
CA ALA A 23 17.29 4.88 9.97
C ALA A 23 15.82 4.41 9.94
N ARG A 24 14.92 5.34 9.67
CA ARG A 24 13.49 5.07 9.53
C ARG A 24 13.09 5.22 8.07
N LYS A 25 12.19 4.38 7.62
CA LYS A 25 11.59 4.43 6.29
C LYS A 25 10.14 4.93 6.41
N ARG A 26 9.69 5.71 5.46
CA ARG A 26 8.26 5.93 5.26
C ARG A 26 7.64 4.61 4.81
N VAL A 27 6.42 4.34 5.25
CA VAL A 27 5.68 3.13 4.88
C VAL A 27 4.32 3.53 4.35
N ALA A 28 3.92 2.96 3.22
CA ALA A 28 2.59 3.10 2.67
C ALA A 28 2.06 1.73 2.22
N ALA A 29 0.75 1.61 2.15
CA ALA A 29 0.09 0.36 1.81
C ALA A 29 -1.17 0.62 0.98
N ASP A 30 -1.18 0.08 -0.24
CA ASP A 30 -2.29 0.17 -1.18
C ASP A 30 -2.87 -1.22 -1.46
N VAL A 31 -4.08 -1.24 -2.00
CA VAL A 31 -4.82 -2.48 -2.24
C VAL A 31 -5.30 -2.56 -3.69
N VAL A 32 -5.05 -3.69 -4.35
CA VAL A 32 -5.60 -4.01 -5.66
C VAL A 32 -6.91 -4.77 -5.48
N PHE A 33 -8.03 -4.08 -5.63
CA PHE A 33 -9.34 -4.72 -5.77
C PHE A 33 -9.68 -4.90 -7.23
N ARG A 34 -10.44 -5.94 -7.53
CA ARG A 34 -10.95 -6.21 -8.88
C ARG A 34 -12.45 -6.47 -8.84
N ASP A 35 -13.14 -6.21 -9.93
CA ASP A 35 -14.50 -6.69 -10.11
C ASP A 35 -14.52 -8.08 -10.79
N SER A 36 -15.72 -8.61 -11.02
CA SER A 36 -15.90 -9.92 -11.67
C SER A 36 -15.42 -9.98 -13.13
N ALA A 37 -15.21 -8.82 -13.77
CA ALA A 37 -14.64 -8.71 -15.11
C ALA A 37 -13.11 -8.54 -15.09
N GLY A 38 -12.49 -8.53 -13.88
CA GLY A 38 -11.06 -8.35 -13.70
C GLY A 38 -10.60 -6.89 -13.80
N ARG A 39 -11.52 -5.92 -13.83
CA ARG A 39 -11.19 -4.48 -13.84
C ARG A 39 -10.74 -4.05 -12.44
N ILE A 40 -9.75 -3.17 -12.41
CA ILE A 40 -9.09 -2.69 -11.20
C ILE A 40 -9.86 -1.49 -10.64
N LEU A 41 -10.11 -1.48 -9.32
CA LEU A 41 -10.68 -0.33 -8.63
C LEU A 41 -9.61 0.75 -8.45
N LEU A 42 -9.84 1.91 -9.04
CA LEU A 42 -9.05 3.12 -8.86
C LEU A 42 -9.87 4.20 -8.15
N VAL A 43 -9.19 5.06 -7.41
CA VAL A 43 -9.75 6.24 -6.72
C VAL A 43 -9.22 7.52 -7.36
N ASP A 44 -10.03 8.57 -7.33
CA ASP A 44 -9.73 9.90 -7.87
C ASP A 44 -9.52 10.91 -6.72
N PRO A 45 -8.27 11.16 -6.29
CA PRO A 45 -7.98 12.12 -5.23
C PRO A 45 -8.19 13.57 -5.68
N LYS A 46 -8.89 14.39 -4.89
CA LYS A 46 -9.14 15.80 -5.19
C LYS A 46 -7.89 16.69 -5.21
N TYR A 47 -6.82 16.27 -4.53
CA TYR A 47 -5.59 17.05 -4.34
C TYR A 47 -4.52 16.82 -5.42
N LYS A 48 -4.75 15.92 -6.38
CA LYS A 48 -3.84 15.63 -7.50
C LYS A 48 -4.64 15.24 -8.75
N PRO A 49 -4.07 15.41 -9.96
CA PRO A 49 -4.81 15.16 -11.19
C PRO A 49 -4.90 13.68 -11.60
N ASP A 50 -4.11 12.82 -10.97
CA ASP A 50 -3.99 11.43 -11.38
C ASP A 50 -4.75 10.52 -10.41
N PHE A 51 -5.32 9.44 -10.95
CA PHE A 51 -5.89 8.36 -10.15
C PHE A 51 -4.83 7.62 -9.35
N ASP A 52 -5.28 6.87 -8.34
CA ASP A 52 -4.45 6.01 -7.52
C ASP A 52 -5.15 4.70 -7.14
N LEU A 53 -4.42 3.77 -6.52
CA LEU A 53 -5.04 2.67 -5.80
C LEU A 53 -5.61 3.17 -4.46
N PRO A 54 -6.67 2.56 -3.93
CA PRO A 54 -7.09 2.82 -2.56
C PRO A 54 -6.00 2.40 -1.58
N GLY A 55 -5.76 3.24 -0.57
CA GLY A 55 -4.70 3.05 0.41
C GLY A 55 -4.01 4.35 0.81
N GLY A 56 -2.97 4.25 1.61
CA GLY A 56 -2.26 5.42 2.09
C GLY A 56 -1.07 5.14 2.99
N MET A 57 -0.67 6.17 3.75
CA MET A 57 0.49 6.11 4.64
C MET A 57 0.16 5.39 5.93
N ALA A 58 1.05 4.50 6.37
CA ALA A 58 0.96 3.92 7.70
C ALA A 58 1.26 4.96 8.78
N GLU A 59 0.51 4.88 9.89
CA GLU A 59 0.76 5.66 11.08
C GLU A 59 1.98 5.13 11.87
N ALA A 60 2.40 5.87 12.90
CA ALA A 60 3.53 5.46 13.73
C ALA A 60 3.26 4.11 14.42
N ASN A 61 4.14 3.13 14.16
CA ASN A 61 4.05 1.75 14.65
C ASN A 61 2.82 0.96 14.13
N GLU A 62 2.15 1.43 13.08
CA GLU A 62 1.05 0.73 12.44
C GLU A 62 1.61 -0.31 11.44
N PRO A 63 1.16 -1.57 11.51
CA PRO A 63 1.51 -2.57 10.50
C PRO A 63 0.97 -2.19 9.12
N PRO A 64 1.72 -2.40 8.03
CA PRO A 64 1.27 -2.03 6.67
C PRO A 64 -0.10 -2.61 6.28
N LEU A 65 -0.39 -3.85 6.69
CA LEU A 65 -1.69 -4.48 6.43
C LEU A 65 -2.85 -3.78 7.16
N GLU A 66 -2.61 -3.33 8.40
CA GLU A 66 -3.62 -2.60 9.17
C GLU A 66 -3.85 -1.21 8.58
N ALA A 67 -2.77 -0.52 8.14
CA ALA A 67 -2.86 0.73 7.40
C ALA A 67 -3.73 0.57 6.15
N ALA A 68 -3.48 -0.44 5.31
CA ALA A 68 -4.30 -0.73 4.15
C ALA A 68 -5.77 -0.95 4.49
N CYS A 69 -6.06 -1.72 5.55
CA CYS A 69 -7.44 -1.96 6.00
C CYS A 69 -8.12 -0.69 6.54
N ARG A 70 -7.39 0.16 7.25
CA ARG A 70 -7.88 1.43 7.77
C ARG A 70 -8.21 2.39 6.63
N GLU A 71 -7.28 2.62 5.71
CA GLU A 71 -7.46 3.50 4.56
C GLU A 71 -8.65 3.07 3.69
N VAL A 72 -8.74 1.81 3.32
CA VAL A 72 -9.87 1.27 2.52
C VAL A 72 -11.21 1.51 3.21
N ARG A 73 -11.26 1.40 4.55
CA ARG A 73 -12.48 1.68 5.31
C ARG A 73 -12.80 3.17 5.35
N GLU A 74 -11.80 4.02 5.50
CA GLU A 74 -11.92 5.48 5.58
C GLU A 74 -12.31 6.07 4.23
N GLU A 75 -11.64 5.65 3.17
CA GLU A 75 -11.86 6.11 1.80
C GLU A 75 -13.17 5.58 1.19
N LEU A 76 -13.42 4.28 1.31
CA LEU A 76 -14.45 3.57 0.54
C LEU A 76 -15.57 2.95 1.38
N GLY A 77 -15.49 3.04 2.70
CA GLY A 77 -16.45 2.42 3.61
C GLY A 77 -16.38 0.89 3.64
N LEU A 78 -15.43 0.27 2.96
CA LEU A 78 -15.34 -1.18 2.84
C LEU A 78 -14.66 -1.82 4.05
N ARG A 79 -15.30 -2.88 4.55
CA ARG A 79 -14.71 -3.82 5.52
C ARG A 79 -14.46 -5.14 4.82
N VAL A 80 -13.26 -5.35 4.36
CA VAL A 80 -12.87 -6.55 3.60
C VAL A 80 -11.68 -7.25 4.26
N ARG A 81 -11.56 -8.55 3.97
CA ARG A 81 -10.37 -9.29 4.30
C ARG A 81 -9.39 -9.17 3.13
N ILE A 82 -8.23 -8.61 3.39
CA ILE A 82 -7.13 -8.55 2.42
C ILE A 82 -6.48 -9.94 2.35
N ALA A 83 -6.31 -10.46 1.13
CA ALA A 83 -5.93 -11.85 0.91
C ALA A 83 -4.44 -12.11 1.09
N GLY A 84 -3.56 -11.19 0.68
CA GLY A 84 -2.13 -11.38 0.79
C GLY A 84 -1.31 -10.25 0.18
N LEU A 85 0.00 -10.34 0.34
CA LEU A 85 0.96 -9.42 -0.23
C LEU A 85 1.23 -9.76 -1.69
N LEU A 86 1.21 -8.76 -2.57
CA LEU A 86 1.55 -8.88 -3.99
C LEU A 86 2.97 -8.40 -4.28
N CYS A 87 3.31 -7.21 -3.81
CA CYS A 87 4.68 -6.72 -3.94
C CYS A 87 5.05 -5.75 -2.82
N VAL A 88 6.36 -5.60 -2.64
CA VAL A 88 6.98 -4.51 -1.87
C VAL A 88 7.87 -3.73 -2.82
N ASP A 89 7.63 -2.44 -2.95
CA ASP A 89 8.42 -1.54 -3.77
C ASP A 89 9.22 -0.59 -2.87
N TRP A 90 10.54 -0.64 -2.97
CA TRP A 90 11.36 0.42 -2.40
C TRP A 90 11.37 1.59 -3.38
N VAL A 91 10.77 2.69 -2.96
CA VAL A 91 10.71 3.94 -3.73
C VAL A 91 11.85 4.83 -3.28
N SER A 92 12.71 5.23 -4.21
CA SER A 92 13.86 6.08 -3.93
C SER A 92 13.44 7.48 -3.46
N PRO A 93 14.31 8.21 -2.74
CA PRO A 93 14.04 9.59 -2.36
C PRO A 93 13.77 10.47 -3.58
N HIS A 94 12.76 11.34 -3.49
CA HIS A 94 12.40 12.24 -4.59
C HIS A 94 11.79 13.55 -4.08
N GLY A 95 12.19 14.66 -4.68
CA GLY A 95 11.77 15.99 -4.21
C GLY A 95 12.07 16.17 -2.72
N PRO A 96 11.08 16.58 -1.89
CA PRO A 96 11.26 16.74 -0.46
C PRO A 96 11.06 15.43 0.35
N TRP A 97 10.80 14.29 -0.33
CA TRP A 97 10.41 13.05 0.30
C TRP A 97 11.58 12.09 0.45
N ASP A 98 11.78 11.56 1.67
CA ASP A 98 12.64 10.42 1.92
C ASP A 98 12.08 9.15 1.25
N ASP A 99 12.90 8.11 1.20
CA ASP A 99 12.51 6.82 0.64
C ASP A 99 11.30 6.19 1.35
N THR A 100 10.58 5.37 0.61
CA THR A 100 9.34 4.74 1.08
C THR A 100 9.36 3.24 0.78
N LEU A 101 8.90 2.43 1.71
CA LEU A 101 8.46 1.06 1.43
C LEU A 101 6.97 1.07 1.13
N MET A 102 6.62 0.79 -0.12
CA MET A 102 5.24 0.70 -0.58
C MET A 102 4.82 -0.77 -0.66
N PHE A 103 3.82 -1.12 0.14
CA PHE A 103 3.23 -2.46 0.17
C PHE A 103 1.99 -2.48 -0.71
N ILE A 104 1.87 -3.45 -1.62
CA ILE A 104 0.67 -3.65 -2.41
C ILE A 104 0.04 -4.99 -2.04
N PHE A 105 -1.20 -4.94 -1.59
CA PHE A 105 -1.95 -6.11 -1.14
C PHE A 105 -3.04 -6.51 -2.14
N ASP A 106 -3.39 -7.80 -2.13
CA ASP A 106 -4.52 -8.35 -2.87
C ASP A 106 -5.82 -8.15 -2.08
N GLY A 107 -6.67 -7.26 -2.55
CA GLY A 107 -8.02 -7.05 -2.01
C GLY A 107 -9.04 -8.07 -2.54
N GLY A 108 -8.65 -8.91 -3.49
CA GLY A 108 -9.52 -9.89 -4.10
C GLY A 108 -10.49 -9.32 -5.12
N ILE A 109 -11.51 -10.12 -5.42
CA ILE A 109 -12.61 -9.75 -6.31
C ILE A 109 -13.79 -9.32 -5.45
N LEU A 110 -14.24 -8.08 -5.63
CA LEU A 110 -15.43 -7.55 -4.97
C LEU A 110 -16.69 -8.14 -5.58
N SER A 111 -17.58 -8.64 -4.74
CA SER A 111 -18.92 -9.05 -5.14
C SER A 111 -19.79 -7.85 -5.52
N SER A 112 -20.85 -8.08 -6.27
CA SER A 112 -21.80 -7.01 -6.62
C SER A 112 -22.41 -6.32 -5.39
N SER A 113 -22.60 -7.05 -4.29
CA SER A 113 -23.08 -6.47 -3.02
C SER A 113 -22.03 -5.55 -2.40
N GLN A 114 -20.76 -5.96 -2.37
CA GLN A 114 -19.67 -5.12 -1.86
C GLN A 114 -19.47 -3.86 -2.72
N ILE A 115 -19.58 -3.99 -4.04
CA ILE A 115 -19.53 -2.83 -4.96
C ILE A 115 -20.70 -1.87 -4.69
N ALA A 116 -21.90 -2.39 -4.45
CA ALA A 116 -23.06 -1.57 -4.10
C ALA A 116 -22.94 -0.87 -2.73
N GLU A 117 -22.10 -1.37 -1.84
CA GLU A 117 -21.81 -0.80 -0.53
C GLU A 117 -20.69 0.27 -0.55
N LEU A 118 -19.95 0.40 -1.66
CA LEU A 118 -18.91 1.43 -1.79
C LEU A 118 -19.48 2.83 -1.53
N ARG A 119 -18.82 3.57 -0.66
CA ARG A 119 -19.17 4.95 -0.31
C ARG A 119 -17.89 5.75 -0.16
N LEU A 120 -17.83 6.90 -0.80
CA LEU A 120 -16.81 7.90 -0.52
C LEU A 120 -17.14 8.54 0.82
N LEU A 121 -16.44 8.14 1.86
CA LEU A 121 -16.65 8.65 3.21
C LEU A 121 -15.74 9.84 3.54
N ASP A 122 -14.65 9.93 2.83
CA ASP A 122 -13.61 10.90 2.99
C ASP A 122 -13.80 12.07 1.98
N ASP A 123 -13.49 13.29 2.41
CA ASP A 123 -13.51 14.47 1.55
C ASP A 123 -12.30 14.54 0.60
N GLU A 124 -11.33 13.63 0.72
CA GLU A 124 -10.13 13.59 -0.11
C GLU A 124 -10.38 12.99 -1.50
N LEU A 125 -11.39 12.15 -1.65
CA LEU A 125 -11.73 11.51 -2.91
C LEU A 125 -12.91 12.19 -3.63
N ALA A 126 -12.78 12.36 -4.95
CA ALA A 126 -13.83 12.86 -5.82
C ALA A 126 -14.69 11.74 -6.39
N ALA A 127 -14.08 10.61 -6.73
CA ALA A 127 -14.73 9.47 -7.38
C ALA A 127 -13.96 8.17 -7.16
N TYR A 128 -14.54 7.06 -7.57
CA TYR A 128 -13.87 5.80 -7.83
C TYR A 128 -14.40 5.21 -9.13
N GLN A 129 -13.60 4.39 -9.79
CA GLN A 129 -14.05 3.63 -10.96
C GLN A 129 -13.31 2.31 -11.12
N PHE A 130 -13.95 1.36 -11.80
CA PHE A 130 -13.33 0.10 -12.21
C PHE A 130 -12.77 0.25 -13.63
N CYS A 131 -11.47 0.04 -13.77
CA CYS A 131 -10.70 0.27 -14.99
C CYS A 131 -10.08 -1.01 -15.51
N THR A 132 -10.07 -1.20 -16.83
CA THR A 132 -9.23 -2.20 -17.49
C THR A 132 -7.74 -1.88 -17.25
N GLU A 133 -6.85 -2.82 -17.53
CA GLU A 133 -5.40 -2.58 -17.46
C GLU A 133 -4.96 -1.42 -18.37
N GLN A 134 -5.57 -1.32 -19.57
CA GLN A 134 -5.28 -0.24 -20.50
C GLN A 134 -5.70 1.12 -19.93
N GLU A 135 -6.95 1.26 -19.47
CA GLU A 135 -7.45 2.49 -18.85
C GLU A 135 -6.63 2.86 -17.62
N SER A 136 -6.26 1.87 -16.80
CA SER A 136 -5.41 2.08 -15.62
C SER A 136 -4.02 2.63 -16.01
N SER A 137 -3.46 2.17 -17.13
CA SER A 137 -2.17 2.66 -17.63
C SER A 137 -2.20 4.12 -18.09
N GLU A 138 -3.37 4.61 -18.48
CA GLU A 138 -3.60 5.98 -18.95
C GLU A 138 -3.93 6.94 -17.78
N LEU A 139 -4.60 6.42 -16.74
CA LEU A 139 -5.08 7.20 -15.59
C LEU A 139 -4.07 7.29 -14.44
N LEU A 140 -3.26 6.26 -14.27
CA LEU A 140 -2.23 6.21 -13.23
C LEU A 140 -0.94 6.88 -13.71
N ARG A 141 -0.23 7.51 -12.78
CA ARG A 141 1.14 7.96 -13.07
C ARG A 141 2.02 6.79 -13.53
N PRO A 142 2.97 7.00 -14.44
CA PRO A 142 3.78 5.93 -15.00
C PRO A 142 4.48 5.04 -13.96
N TYR A 143 4.95 5.62 -12.84
CA TYR A 143 5.60 4.86 -11.78
C TYR A 143 4.61 4.07 -10.92
N VAL A 144 3.38 4.57 -10.73
CA VAL A 144 2.30 3.83 -10.06
C VAL A 144 1.84 2.68 -10.94
N TRP A 145 1.63 2.93 -12.24
CA TRP A 145 1.27 1.89 -13.20
C TRP A 145 2.30 0.75 -13.27
N ARG A 146 3.61 1.08 -13.28
CA ARG A 146 4.66 0.03 -13.24
C ARG A 146 4.47 -0.90 -12.04
N ARG A 147 4.24 -0.34 -10.85
CA ARG A 147 4.02 -1.09 -9.62
C ARG A 147 2.74 -1.94 -9.69
N VAL A 148 1.63 -1.37 -10.19
CA VAL A 148 0.36 -2.09 -10.37
C VAL A 148 0.53 -3.25 -11.34
N ARG A 149 1.22 -3.06 -12.44
CA ARG A 149 1.51 -4.13 -13.41
C ARG A 149 2.27 -5.30 -12.77
N GLU A 150 3.25 -5.02 -11.94
CA GLU A 150 4.01 -6.05 -11.21
C GLU A 150 3.14 -6.74 -10.13
N ALA A 151 2.23 -6.01 -9.50
CA ALA A 151 1.25 -6.60 -8.59
C ALA A 151 0.27 -7.54 -9.32
N LEU A 152 -0.19 -7.18 -10.51
CA LEU A 152 -1.01 -8.04 -11.36
C LEU A 152 -0.24 -9.29 -11.82
N GLU A 153 1.04 -9.15 -12.12
CA GLU A 153 1.88 -10.29 -12.45
C GLU A 153 2.11 -11.21 -11.24
N ALA A 154 2.23 -10.67 -10.03
CA ALA A 154 2.25 -11.43 -8.80
C ALA A 154 0.96 -12.25 -8.62
N LEU A 155 -0.21 -11.68 -8.95
CA LEU A 155 -1.49 -12.39 -8.96
C LEU A 155 -1.50 -13.56 -9.95
N ARG A 156 -0.97 -13.35 -11.18
CA ARG A 156 -0.95 -14.38 -12.23
C ARG A 156 0.00 -15.54 -11.89
N THR A 157 1.12 -15.23 -11.24
CA THR A 157 2.19 -16.21 -10.95
C THR A 157 2.11 -16.83 -9.56
N GLY A 158 1.34 -16.21 -8.65
CA GLY A 158 1.31 -16.58 -7.24
C GLY A 158 2.61 -16.28 -6.48
N ARG A 159 3.46 -15.39 -7.00
CA ARG A 159 4.77 -15.06 -6.41
C ARG A 159 4.81 -13.59 -6.02
N VAL A 160 5.06 -13.33 -4.73
CA VAL A 160 5.32 -11.98 -4.23
C VAL A 160 6.58 -11.41 -4.91
N ARG A 161 6.53 -10.13 -5.28
CA ARG A 161 7.62 -9.46 -5.99
C ARG A 161 8.25 -8.38 -5.13
N TYR A 162 9.57 -8.28 -5.17
CA TYR A 162 10.31 -7.14 -4.63
C TYR A 162 10.68 -6.20 -5.78
N LEU A 163 10.39 -4.92 -5.59
CA LEU A 163 10.58 -3.90 -6.62
C LEU A 163 11.51 -2.80 -6.14
N HIS A 164 12.11 -2.11 -7.10
CA HIS A 164 12.88 -0.91 -6.91
C HIS A 164 12.39 0.13 -7.92
N ASP A 165 11.70 1.17 -7.44
CA ASP A 165 11.03 2.20 -8.26
C ASP A 165 10.04 1.60 -9.29
N GLY A 166 9.33 0.55 -8.89
CA GLY A 166 8.37 -0.16 -9.73
C GLY A 166 8.98 -1.16 -10.71
N TYR A 167 10.29 -1.40 -10.66
CA TYR A 167 10.97 -2.41 -11.48
C TYR A 167 11.31 -3.64 -10.66
N PRO A 168 11.06 -4.86 -11.18
CA PRO A 168 11.46 -6.08 -10.47
C PRO A 168 12.97 -6.15 -10.35
N THR A 169 13.43 -6.60 -9.19
CA THR A 169 14.84 -6.96 -8.96
C THR A 169 14.95 -8.47 -9.11
N ASP A 170 15.66 -8.93 -10.11
CA ASP A 170 15.94 -10.35 -10.37
C ASP A 170 16.81 -10.99 -9.28
#